data_a277624509f2eb59a65f2f4a02d8ce8e
#
_entry.id   a277624509f2eb59a65f2f4a02d8ce8e
#
_cell.length_a   1.000
_cell.length_b   1.000
_cell.length_c   1.000
_cell.angle_alpha   90.00
_cell.angle_beta   90.00
_cell.angle_gamma   90.00
#
_symmetry.space_group_name_H-M   'P 1'
#
loop_
_entity.id
_entity.type
_entity.pdbx_description
1 polymer ?
#
loop_
_entity_poly.entity_id
_entity_poly.type
_entity_poly.pdbx_seq_one_letter_code
_entity_poly.pdbx_strand_id
1 'polypeptide(L)'
;MPLDAICLRAVLHELRPQLIGARIDKVQQPARDQIVLLLRGNLRLLINAGPNQPRVQLTEVLRENPAEPPMLCMLLRKHLVGGRITEIEQSRLERIVTFTVRSVNELGESGTKKLVLEAMGRRSNLLLLDEDDRILDCMRRVEFEVSGARALLPGLYYQLPTPLDKLSLLTDPEGAVELARRGGGAEETVERFLLDRYLGVSPLIAREFAFRAGHETDVRFGALNDAQRETLAQEFSDTSNAVKEDNYTPVILYRDGKPVDF
;
A
#
# COMPACT_ATOMS: atom_id res chain seq x y z
N MET A 1 -11.80 -7.36 2.74
CA MET A 1 -11.30 -7.00 1.38
C MET A 1 -9.79 -6.78 1.41
N PRO A 2 -9.03 -7.03 0.35
CA PRO A 2 -7.63 -6.63 0.31
C PRO A 2 -7.54 -5.10 0.25
N LEU A 3 -6.65 -4.53 1.07
CA LEU A 3 -6.34 -3.11 1.09
C LEU A 3 -5.91 -2.65 -0.31
N ASP A 4 -6.64 -1.73 -0.93
CA ASP A 4 -6.24 -1.12 -2.20
C ASP A 4 -5.34 0.10 -2.00
N ALA A 5 -4.90 0.71 -3.09
CA ALA A 5 -3.91 1.78 -3.00
C ALA A 5 -4.50 3.10 -2.46
N ILE A 6 -5.78 3.38 -2.73
CA ILE A 6 -6.45 4.59 -2.21
C ILE A 6 -6.76 4.41 -0.73
N CYS A 7 -7.29 3.25 -0.33
CA CYS A 7 -7.51 2.95 1.08
C CYS A 7 -6.18 2.93 1.87
N LEU A 8 -5.11 2.36 1.31
CA LEU A 8 -3.78 2.41 1.92
C LEU A 8 -3.32 3.86 2.13
N ARG A 9 -3.54 4.75 1.15
CA ARG A 9 -3.20 6.16 1.27
C ARG A 9 -3.96 6.83 2.41
N ALA A 10 -5.26 6.57 2.53
CA ALA A 10 -6.09 7.06 3.63
C ALA A 10 -5.59 6.58 4.99
N VAL A 11 -5.26 5.29 5.12
CA VAL A 11 -4.65 4.72 6.33
C VAL A 11 -3.33 5.41 6.66
N LEU A 12 -2.47 5.65 5.67
CA LEU A 12 -1.19 6.33 5.89
C LEU A 12 -1.39 7.81 6.28
N HIS A 13 -2.42 8.48 5.77
CA HIS A 13 -2.77 9.83 6.20
C HIS A 13 -3.08 9.87 7.70
N GLU A 14 -3.87 8.93 8.21
CA GLU A 14 -4.17 8.82 9.65
C GLU A 14 -2.95 8.42 10.50
N LEU A 15 -2.07 7.59 9.96
CA LEU A 15 -0.90 7.08 10.69
C LEU A 15 0.24 8.10 10.79
N ARG A 16 0.47 8.91 9.75
CA ARG A 16 1.61 9.84 9.70
C ARG A 16 1.73 10.75 10.92
N PRO A 17 0.68 11.45 11.38
CA PRO A 17 0.78 12.33 12.54
C PRO A 17 1.18 11.63 13.85
N GLN A 18 0.87 10.34 13.96
CA GLN A 18 1.13 9.53 15.14
C GLN A 18 2.51 8.85 15.10
N LEU A 19 2.99 8.55 13.90
CA LEU A 19 4.20 7.75 13.71
C LEU A 19 5.44 8.57 13.38
N ILE A 20 5.30 9.71 12.69
CA ILE A 20 6.45 10.56 12.37
C ILE A 20 7.03 11.15 13.67
N GLY A 21 8.34 10.97 13.85
CA GLY A 21 9.06 11.32 15.07
C GLY A 21 9.01 10.26 16.18
N ALA A 22 8.13 9.25 16.06
CA ALA A 22 8.02 8.19 17.05
C ALA A 22 9.29 7.34 17.10
N ARG A 23 9.77 7.05 18.32
CA ARG A 23 10.91 6.17 18.56
C ARG A 23 10.46 4.72 18.57
N ILE A 24 11.22 3.85 17.92
CA ILE A 24 11.04 2.40 17.95
C ILE A 24 11.73 1.85 19.20
N ASP A 25 10.94 1.40 20.17
CA ASP A 25 11.47 0.87 21.44
C ASP A 25 11.67 -0.66 21.34
N LYS A 26 10.88 -1.38 20.53
CA LYS A 26 11.01 -2.83 20.36
C LYS A 26 10.49 -3.29 19.00
N VAL A 27 11.05 -4.38 18.48
CA VAL A 27 10.57 -5.10 17.29
C VAL A 27 10.19 -6.51 17.68
N GLN A 28 9.01 -6.96 17.24
CA GLN A 28 8.48 -8.29 17.46
C GLN A 28 8.05 -8.91 16.13
N GLN A 29 8.13 -10.23 16.03
CA GLN A 29 7.65 -11.00 14.87
C GLN A 29 6.78 -12.14 15.37
N PRO A 30 5.51 -11.89 15.70
CA PRO A 30 4.62 -12.90 16.27
C PRO A 30 4.20 -13.99 15.29
N ALA A 31 4.30 -13.73 13.99
CA ALA A 31 4.06 -14.72 12.94
C ALA A 31 5.08 -14.52 11.79
N ARG A 32 5.19 -15.53 10.94
CA ARG A 32 6.18 -15.56 9.85
C ARG A 32 6.15 -14.30 8.96
N ASP A 33 4.97 -13.74 8.75
CA ASP A 33 4.69 -12.63 7.83
C ASP A 33 4.18 -11.37 8.53
N GLN A 34 4.37 -11.28 9.86
CA GLN A 34 3.92 -10.14 10.65
C GLN A 34 5.06 -9.55 11.48
N ILE A 35 5.26 -8.26 11.37
CA ILE A 35 6.15 -7.48 12.23
C ILE A 35 5.30 -6.51 13.05
N VAL A 36 5.63 -6.37 14.32
CA VAL A 36 5.05 -5.36 15.21
C VAL A 36 6.17 -4.46 15.72
N LEU A 37 6.10 -3.19 15.39
CA LEU A 37 6.97 -2.16 15.97
C LEU A 37 6.27 -1.58 17.20
N LEU A 38 6.90 -1.73 18.36
CA LEU A 38 6.47 -1.06 19.57
C LEU A 38 7.14 0.31 19.59
N LEU A 39 6.32 1.34 19.58
CA LEU A 39 6.75 2.72 19.53
C LEU A 39 6.57 3.38 20.90
N ARG A 40 7.37 4.42 21.16
CA ARG A 40 7.21 5.22 22.37
C ARG A 40 5.80 5.80 22.45
N GLY A 41 5.18 5.76 23.64
CA GLY A 41 3.79 6.16 23.84
C GLY A 41 2.78 5.00 23.73
N ASN A 42 3.26 3.75 23.85
CA ASN A 42 2.45 2.52 23.79
C ASN A 42 1.77 2.25 22.44
N LEU A 43 2.18 2.93 21.39
CA LEU A 43 1.68 2.64 20.05
C LEU A 43 2.31 1.34 19.52
N ARG A 44 1.50 0.55 18.87
CA ARG A 44 1.93 -0.69 18.20
C ARG A 44 1.56 -0.62 16.73
N LEU A 45 2.58 -0.57 15.87
CA LEU A 45 2.40 -0.61 14.43
C LEU A 45 2.55 -2.06 13.95
N LEU A 46 1.45 -2.64 13.48
CA LEU A 46 1.45 -3.94 12.81
C LEU A 46 1.71 -3.75 11.32
N ILE A 47 2.71 -4.44 10.81
CA ILE A 47 3.00 -4.57 9.39
C ILE A 47 2.82 -6.05 9.03
N ASN A 48 1.85 -6.35 8.18
CA ASN A 48 1.56 -7.70 7.72
C ASN A 48 1.84 -7.81 6.22
N ALA A 49 2.82 -8.65 5.86
CA ALA A 49 3.15 -8.99 4.49
C ALA A 49 2.62 -10.38 4.09
N GLY A 50 1.60 -10.87 4.78
CA GLY A 50 0.93 -12.13 4.49
C GLY A 50 0.14 -12.08 3.17
N PRO A 51 -0.04 -13.23 2.49
CA PRO A 51 -0.63 -13.28 1.15
C PRO A 51 -2.12 -12.89 1.12
N ASN A 52 -2.84 -13.10 2.20
CA ASN A 52 -4.29 -12.94 2.23
C ASN A 52 -4.72 -11.54 2.67
N GLN A 53 -3.97 -10.94 3.59
CA GLN A 53 -4.34 -9.66 4.20
C GLN A 53 -3.11 -8.79 4.44
N PRO A 54 -2.34 -8.44 3.38
CA PRO A 54 -1.23 -7.51 3.54
C PRO A 54 -1.77 -6.15 3.95
N ARG A 55 -1.19 -5.56 5.02
CA ARG A 55 -1.66 -4.28 5.55
C ARG A 55 -0.68 -3.67 6.54
N VAL A 56 -0.89 -2.42 6.81
CA VAL A 56 -0.28 -1.67 7.91
C VAL A 56 -1.39 -1.01 8.74
N GLN A 57 -1.28 -1.09 10.06
CA GLN A 57 -2.27 -0.49 10.96
C GLN A 57 -1.72 -0.36 12.39
N LEU A 58 -2.29 0.51 13.19
CA LEU A 58 -2.14 0.42 14.63
C LEU A 58 -2.93 -0.78 15.17
N THR A 59 -2.46 -1.38 16.26
CA THR A 59 -3.11 -2.51 16.90
C THR A 59 -2.96 -2.48 18.42
N GLU A 60 -4.01 -2.87 19.10
CA GLU A 60 -4.00 -3.13 20.56
C GLU A 60 -3.83 -4.61 20.86
N VAL A 61 -3.97 -5.46 19.83
CA VAL A 61 -3.91 -6.90 19.99
C VAL A 61 -2.49 -7.33 20.33
N LEU A 62 -2.34 -7.95 21.49
CA LEU A 62 -1.13 -8.61 21.92
C LEU A 62 -1.10 -10.01 21.34
N ARG A 63 0.03 -10.38 20.74
CA ARG A 63 0.27 -11.73 20.24
C ARG A 63 1.52 -12.30 20.90
N GLU A 64 1.49 -13.57 21.18
CA GLU A 64 2.66 -14.28 21.65
C GLU A 64 3.74 -14.31 20.55
N ASN A 65 4.98 -14.14 20.96
CA ASN A 65 6.13 -14.26 20.08
C ASN A 65 6.68 -15.69 20.17
N PRO A 66 7.30 -16.20 19.10
CA PRO A 66 8.02 -17.46 19.16
C PRO A 66 9.16 -17.35 20.20
N ALA A 67 9.49 -18.49 20.83
CA ALA A 67 10.56 -18.55 21.82
C ALA A 67 11.90 -18.07 21.24
N GLU A 68 12.18 -18.44 20.00
CA GLU A 68 13.33 -17.97 19.25
C GLU A 68 12.90 -16.99 18.15
N PRO A 69 13.39 -15.75 18.18
CA PRO A 69 13.04 -14.77 17.17
C PRO A 69 13.68 -15.15 15.81
N PRO A 70 12.92 -15.04 14.70
CA PRO A 70 13.46 -15.26 13.36
C PRO A 70 14.61 -14.29 13.03
N MET A 71 15.49 -14.69 12.08
CA MET A 71 16.67 -13.91 11.68
C MET A 71 16.30 -12.48 11.26
N LEU A 72 15.25 -12.31 10.45
CA LEU A 72 14.78 -10.97 10.04
C LEU A 72 14.41 -10.12 11.26
N CYS A 73 13.74 -10.68 12.27
CA CYS A 73 13.41 -9.96 13.50
C CYS A 73 14.66 -9.47 14.23
N MET A 74 15.69 -10.31 14.30
CA MET A 74 16.97 -9.95 14.93
C MET A 74 17.66 -8.82 14.17
N LEU A 75 17.64 -8.88 12.84
CA LEU A 75 18.22 -7.85 12.01
C LEU A 75 17.44 -6.51 12.13
N LEU A 76 16.12 -6.58 12.12
CA LEU A 76 15.27 -5.39 12.35
C LEU A 76 15.54 -4.78 13.74
N ARG A 77 15.70 -5.61 14.79
CA ARG A 77 16.08 -5.12 16.12
C ARG A 77 17.41 -4.37 16.10
N LYS A 78 18.43 -4.98 15.49
CA LYS A 78 19.78 -4.40 15.39
C LYS A 78 19.76 -3.01 14.70
N HIS A 79 18.96 -2.85 13.66
CA HIS A 79 19.00 -1.64 12.82
C HIS A 79 17.95 -0.59 13.15
N LEU A 80 16.80 -0.98 13.73
CA LEU A 80 15.67 -0.08 13.91
C LEU A 80 15.41 0.31 15.37
N VAL A 81 15.77 -0.53 16.36
CA VAL A 81 15.53 -0.21 17.76
C VAL A 81 16.36 0.99 18.18
N GLY A 82 15.71 1.94 18.86
CA GLY A 82 16.31 3.23 19.22
C GLY A 82 16.13 4.31 18.15
N GLY A 83 15.90 3.92 16.92
CA GLY A 83 15.66 4.84 15.79
C GLY A 83 14.30 5.51 15.86
N ARG A 84 14.15 6.58 15.05
CA ARG A 84 12.89 7.32 14.88
C ARG A 84 12.41 7.21 13.44
N ILE A 85 11.11 7.05 13.27
CA ILE A 85 10.46 7.13 11.96
C ILE A 85 10.47 8.61 11.56
N THR A 86 11.15 8.94 10.47
CA THR A 86 11.27 10.31 9.96
C THR A 86 10.34 10.59 8.80
N GLU A 87 9.98 9.55 8.06
CA GLU A 87 9.16 9.68 6.87
C GLU A 87 8.35 8.41 6.60
N ILE A 88 7.18 8.58 6.01
CA ILE A 88 6.31 7.50 5.57
C ILE A 88 5.80 7.87 4.18
N GLU A 89 6.23 7.12 3.17
CA GLU A 89 5.88 7.37 1.78
C GLU A 89 5.11 6.19 1.19
N GLN A 90 4.13 6.51 0.35
CA GLN A 90 3.53 5.56 -0.57
C GLN A 90 4.08 5.83 -1.97
N SER A 91 4.70 4.82 -2.57
CA SER A 91 5.22 4.94 -3.93
C SER A 91 4.07 5.08 -4.92
N ARG A 92 3.97 6.25 -5.56
CA ARG A 92 2.90 6.56 -6.52
C ARG A 92 1.51 6.28 -5.91
N LEU A 93 0.57 5.76 -6.69
CA LEU A 93 -0.69 5.21 -6.20
C LEU A 93 -0.62 3.67 -6.28
N GLU A 94 0.41 3.11 -5.65
CA GLU A 94 0.64 1.67 -5.55
C GLU A 94 0.57 1.20 -4.09
N ARG A 95 0.51 -0.11 -3.88
CA ARG A 95 0.47 -0.69 -2.54
C ARG A 95 1.88 -0.97 -2.01
N ILE A 96 2.74 0.05 -2.09
CA ILE A 96 4.12 0.02 -1.59
C ILE A 96 4.28 1.17 -0.61
N VAL A 97 4.74 0.84 0.59
CA VAL A 97 4.97 1.81 1.67
C VAL A 97 6.41 1.72 2.13
N THR A 98 7.07 2.85 2.19
CA THR A 98 8.43 2.99 2.73
C THR A 98 8.38 3.77 4.04
N PHE A 99 8.89 3.16 5.11
CA PHE A 99 9.14 3.81 6.40
C PHE A 99 10.63 4.14 6.48
N THR A 100 10.97 5.41 6.49
CA THR A 100 12.35 5.87 6.70
C THR A 100 12.61 6.00 8.19
N VAL A 101 13.63 5.31 8.67
CA VAL A 101 14.02 5.30 10.09
C VAL A 101 15.43 5.83 10.22
N ARG A 102 15.60 6.89 10.98
CA ARG A 102 16.90 7.43 11.37
C ARG A 102 17.31 6.88 12.71
N SER A 103 18.46 6.25 12.76
CA SER A 103 19.04 5.68 13.96
C SER A 103 20.47 6.17 14.16
N VAL A 104 20.97 6.03 15.38
CA VAL A 104 22.37 6.30 15.72
C VAL A 104 22.97 4.95 16.12
N ASN A 105 24.10 4.59 15.51
CA ASN A 105 24.81 3.37 15.84
C ASN A 105 25.58 3.51 17.18
N GLU A 106 26.22 2.42 17.63
CA GLU A 106 26.98 2.39 18.87
C GLU A 106 28.18 3.36 18.90
N LEU A 107 28.64 3.79 17.72
CA LEU A 107 29.75 4.75 17.56
C LEU A 107 29.25 6.21 17.53
N GLY A 108 27.95 6.45 17.67
CA GLY A 108 27.36 7.79 17.60
C GLY A 108 27.11 8.31 16.18
N GLU A 109 27.35 7.52 15.15
CA GLU A 109 27.10 7.89 13.76
C GLU A 109 25.62 7.73 13.43
N SER A 110 25.03 8.75 12.84
CA SER A 110 23.65 8.68 12.37
C SER A 110 23.57 7.96 11.01
N GLY A 111 22.68 7.00 10.90
CA GLY A 111 22.40 6.31 9.66
C GLY A 111 20.89 6.21 9.39
N THR A 112 20.56 6.06 8.13
CA THR A 112 19.17 5.88 7.69
C THR A 112 18.95 4.44 7.26
N LYS A 113 17.80 3.88 7.63
CA LYS A 113 17.32 2.60 7.15
C LYS A 113 15.91 2.78 6.62
N LYS A 114 15.56 1.98 5.62
CA LYS A 114 14.22 2.00 5.04
C LYS A 114 13.58 0.64 5.24
N LEU A 115 12.35 0.63 5.77
CA LEU A 115 11.53 -0.57 5.88
C LEU A 115 10.43 -0.47 4.83
N VAL A 116 10.47 -1.35 3.83
CA VAL A 116 9.57 -1.31 2.67
C VAL A 116 8.58 -2.45 2.74
N LEU A 117 7.29 -2.11 2.82
CA LEU A 117 6.18 -3.05 2.67
C LEU A 117 5.68 -3.02 1.22
N GLU A 118 5.72 -4.15 0.55
CA GLU A 118 4.99 -4.41 -0.69
C GLU A 118 3.72 -5.22 -0.37
N ALA A 119 2.56 -4.60 -0.47
CA ALA A 119 1.27 -5.22 -0.13
C ALA A 119 0.57 -5.78 -1.39
N MET A 120 1.17 -6.81 -2.01
CA MET A 120 0.78 -7.32 -3.33
C MET A 120 0.20 -8.75 -3.28
N GLY A 121 -0.65 -9.04 -2.28
CA GLY A 121 -1.25 -10.36 -2.11
C GLY A 121 -0.20 -11.46 -1.95
N ARG A 122 -0.20 -12.45 -2.83
CA ARG A 122 0.77 -13.57 -2.77
C ARG A 122 2.23 -13.11 -2.97
N ARG A 123 2.45 -11.95 -3.59
CA ARG A 123 3.78 -11.36 -3.81
C ARG A 123 4.16 -10.35 -2.72
N SER A 124 3.35 -10.23 -1.66
CA SER A 124 3.66 -9.32 -0.57
C SER A 124 5.00 -9.66 0.07
N ASN A 125 5.75 -8.63 0.42
CA ASN A 125 7.06 -8.75 1.04
C ASN A 125 7.31 -7.59 2.01
N LEU A 126 8.24 -7.79 2.92
CA LEU A 126 8.79 -6.75 3.79
C LEU A 126 10.30 -6.79 3.66
N LEU A 127 10.89 -5.66 3.32
CA LEU A 127 12.32 -5.54 3.08
C LEU A 127 12.93 -4.50 4.03
N LEU A 128 14.13 -4.79 4.50
CA LEU A 128 14.98 -3.82 5.20
C LEU A 128 16.09 -3.38 4.23
N LEU A 129 16.19 -2.08 3.99
CA LEU A 129 17.20 -1.47 3.13
C LEU A 129 18.13 -0.58 3.94
N ASP A 130 19.35 -0.38 3.45
CA ASP A 130 20.23 0.68 3.93
C ASP A 130 19.90 2.04 3.26
N GLU A 131 20.72 3.03 3.50
CA GLU A 131 20.56 4.39 2.97
C GLU A 131 20.70 4.47 1.43
N ASP A 132 21.46 3.55 0.84
CA ASP A 132 21.71 3.45 -0.60
C ASP A 132 20.70 2.53 -1.33
N ASP A 133 19.59 2.16 -0.66
CA ASP A 133 18.59 1.22 -1.16
C ASP A 133 19.11 -0.22 -1.40
N ARG A 134 20.21 -0.61 -0.75
CA ARG A 134 20.69 -1.98 -0.77
C ARG A 134 19.87 -2.82 0.21
N ILE A 135 19.39 -3.97 -0.23
CA ILE A 135 18.63 -4.91 0.59
C ILE A 135 19.55 -5.53 1.64
N LEU A 136 19.28 -5.26 2.91
CA LEU A 136 19.97 -5.91 4.03
C LEU A 136 19.37 -7.29 4.31
N ASP A 137 18.04 -7.41 4.30
CA ASP A 137 17.30 -8.67 4.29
C ASP A 137 15.84 -8.42 3.89
N CYS A 138 15.11 -9.51 3.66
CA CYS A 138 13.70 -9.47 3.32
C CYS A 138 12.96 -10.68 3.89
N MET A 139 11.66 -10.53 4.07
CA MET A 139 10.80 -11.59 4.61
C MET A 139 10.71 -12.79 3.67
N ARG A 140 10.71 -12.52 2.35
CA ARG A 140 10.70 -13.53 1.29
C ARG A 140 11.78 -13.22 0.27
N ARG A 141 12.72 -14.12 0.12
CA ARG A 141 13.75 -14.04 -0.92
C ARG A 141 13.13 -14.44 -2.25
N VAL A 142 13.36 -13.62 -3.26
CA VAL A 142 12.86 -13.83 -4.62
C VAL A 142 14.03 -13.80 -5.58
N GLU A 143 14.26 -14.92 -6.25
CA GLU A 143 15.28 -15.04 -7.28
C GLU A 143 14.75 -14.54 -8.62
N PHE A 144 15.64 -14.05 -9.48
CA PHE A 144 15.28 -13.55 -10.81
C PHE A 144 14.59 -14.61 -11.66
N GLU A 145 15.05 -15.83 -11.58
CA GLU A 145 14.51 -16.99 -12.31
C GLU A 145 13.04 -17.28 -11.96
N VAL A 146 12.65 -17.00 -10.71
CA VAL A 146 11.28 -17.22 -10.22
C VAL A 146 10.36 -16.04 -10.59
N SER A 147 10.88 -14.82 -10.57
CA SER A 147 10.07 -13.62 -10.82
C SER A 147 9.99 -13.22 -12.28
N GLY A 148 11.02 -13.55 -13.07
CA GLY A 148 11.19 -13.10 -14.46
C GLY A 148 11.39 -11.60 -14.65
N ALA A 149 11.33 -10.80 -13.55
CA ALA A 149 11.36 -9.35 -13.61
C ALA A 149 12.40 -8.73 -12.69
N ARG A 150 12.52 -9.20 -11.45
CA ARG A 150 13.49 -8.64 -10.46
C ARG A 150 13.81 -9.65 -9.37
N ALA A 151 15.00 -9.58 -8.83
CA ALA A 151 15.40 -10.34 -7.66
C ALA A 151 15.29 -9.49 -6.38
N LEU A 152 14.86 -10.11 -5.28
CA LEU A 152 14.82 -9.51 -3.95
C LEU A 152 15.66 -10.37 -3.02
N LEU A 153 16.98 -10.10 -3.02
CA LEU A 153 17.97 -10.86 -2.26
C LEU A 153 18.87 -9.90 -1.48
N PRO A 154 19.35 -10.29 -0.29
CA PRO A 154 20.34 -9.51 0.45
C PRO A 154 21.56 -9.18 -0.42
N GLY A 155 22.00 -7.93 -0.33
CA GLY A 155 23.14 -7.41 -1.08
C GLY A 155 22.82 -6.79 -2.44
N LEU A 156 21.64 -7.03 -3.00
CA LEU A 156 21.17 -6.37 -4.22
C LEU A 156 20.54 -5.01 -3.91
N TYR A 157 20.52 -4.13 -4.91
CA TYR A 157 19.77 -2.89 -4.83
C TYR A 157 18.28 -3.12 -5.02
N TYR A 158 17.48 -2.51 -4.16
CA TYR A 158 16.03 -2.56 -4.28
C TYR A 158 15.59 -1.77 -5.52
N GLN A 159 14.77 -2.40 -6.33
CA GLN A 159 14.10 -1.77 -7.44
C GLN A 159 12.59 -1.87 -7.24
N LEU A 160 11.89 -0.77 -7.44
CA LEU A 160 10.43 -0.79 -7.50
C LEU A 160 9.97 -1.78 -8.57
N PRO A 161 8.79 -2.41 -8.39
CA PRO A 161 8.17 -3.16 -9.48
C PRO A 161 8.12 -2.31 -10.75
N THR A 162 8.28 -2.96 -11.91
CA THR A 162 8.17 -2.27 -13.19
C THR A 162 6.87 -1.47 -13.24
N PRO A 163 6.93 -0.17 -13.51
CA PRO A 163 5.73 0.63 -13.64
C PRO A 163 4.80 0.02 -14.68
N LEU A 164 3.55 -0.13 -14.32
CA LEU A 164 2.52 -0.44 -15.31
C LEU A 164 2.33 0.79 -16.20
N ASP A 165 2.18 0.57 -17.50
CA ASP A 165 1.82 1.64 -18.46
C ASP A 165 0.34 2.00 -18.27
N LYS A 166 0.05 2.68 -17.15
CA LYS A 166 -1.28 3.06 -16.71
C LYS A 166 -1.29 4.51 -16.27
N LEU A 167 -2.38 5.21 -16.55
CA LEU A 167 -2.59 6.57 -16.07
C LEU A 167 -2.78 6.62 -14.55
N SER A 168 -2.22 7.64 -13.94
CA SER A 168 -2.35 7.86 -12.50
C SER A 168 -3.27 9.05 -12.23
N LEU A 169 -4.22 8.85 -11.33
CA LEU A 169 -5.08 9.92 -10.80
C LEU A 169 -4.30 11.04 -10.10
N LEU A 170 -3.07 10.77 -9.66
CA LEU A 170 -2.23 11.73 -8.95
C LEU A 170 -1.28 12.50 -9.87
N THR A 171 -0.65 11.81 -10.83
CA THR A 171 0.40 12.39 -11.67
C THR A 171 -0.12 12.94 -12.98
N ASP A 172 -1.22 12.40 -13.50
CA ASP A 172 -1.89 12.87 -14.70
C ASP A 172 -3.42 12.81 -14.55
N PRO A 173 -4.00 13.65 -13.68
CA PRO A 173 -5.44 13.64 -13.43
C PRO A 173 -6.26 14.09 -14.64
N GLU A 174 -5.76 15.06 -15.41
CA GLU A 174 -6.47 15.57 -16.59
C GLU A 174 -6.53 14.51 -17.69
N GLY A 175 -5.41 13.84 -17.96
CA GLY A 175 -5.37 12.72 -18.91
C GLY A 175 -6.23 11.55 -18.46
N ALA A 176 -6.31 11.28 -17.16
CA ALA A 176 -7.17 10.25 -16.60
C ALA A 176 -8.66 10.58 -16.80
N VAL A 177 -9.09 11.79 -16.49
CA VAL A 177 -10.48 12.25 -16.69
C VAL A 177 -10.85 12.24 -18.18
N GLU A 178 -9.98 12.75 -19.05
CA GLU A 178 -10.23 12.78 -20.49
C GLU A 178 -10.32 11.37 -21.11
N LEU A 179 -9.48 10.44 -20.66
CA LEU A 179 -9.57 9.05 -21.08
C LEU A 179 -10.88 8.40 -20.62
N ALA A 180 -11.34 8.68 -19.40
CA ALA A 180 -12.62 8.18 -18.88
C ALA A 180 -13.80 8.72 -19.70
N ARG A 181 -13.78 10.03 -20.05
CA ARG A 181 -14.80 10.67 -20.90
C ARG A 181 -14.84 10.05 -22.30
N ARG A 182 -13.68 9.81 -22.92
CA ARG A 182 -13.57 9.17 -24.23
C ARG A 182 -14.04 7.71 -24.21
N GLY A 183 -13.76 7.01 -23.11
CA GLY A 183 -14.17 5.63 -22.90
C GLY A 183 -13.40 4.59 -23.71
N GLY A 184 -13.85 3.36 -23.60
CA GLY A 184 -13.33 2.17 -24.29
C GLY A 184 -14.16 1.75 -25.51
N GLY A 185 -13.87 0.54 -25.99
CA GLY A 185 -14.66 -0.09 -27.05
C GLY A 185 -16.11 -0.39 -26.60
N ALA A 186 -17.06 -0.41 -27.54
CA ALA A 186 -18.49 -0.60 -27.21
C ALA A 186 -18.78 -1.86 -26.38
N GLU A 187 -18.07 -2.95 -26.65
CA GLU A 187 -18.23 -4.26 -25.98
C GLU A 187 -17.40 -4.38 -24.69
N GLU A 188 -16.50 -3.43 -24.43
CA GLU A 188 -15.67 -3.42 -23.24
C GLU A 188 -16.48 -2.97 -22.03
N THR A 189 -16.39 -3.72 -20.91
CA THR A 189 -17.01 -3.26 -19.65
C THR A 189 -16.24 -2.12 -19.04
N VAL A 190 -16.95 -1.20 -18.37
CA VAL A 190 -16.33 -0.08 -17.66
C VAL A 190 -15.33 -0.59 -16.62
N GLU A 191 -15.69 -1.63 -15.82
CA GLU A 191 -14.79 -2.23 -14.84
C GLU A 191 -13.45 -2.65 -15.47
N ARG A 192 -13.50 -3.41 -16.57
CA ARG A 192 -12.27 -3.90 -17.22
C ARG A 192 -11.44 -2.75 -17.79
N PHE A 193 -12.06 -1.81 -18.46
CA PHE A 193 -11.41 -0.62 -18.98
C PHE A 193 -10.64 0.13 -17.88
N LEU A 194 -11.26 0.32 -16.71
CA LEU A 194 -10.67 1.03 -15.60
C LEU A 194 -9.49 0.25 -15.00
N LEU A 195 -9.67 -1.06 -14.80
CA LEU A 195 -8.61 -1.92 -14.26
C LEU A 195 -7.39 -2.03 -15.19
N ASP A 196 -7.61 -2.00 -16.49
CA ASP A 196 -6.53 -2.15 -17.46
C ASP A 196 -5.75 -0.84 -17.70
N ARG A 197 -6.36 0.32 -17.51
CA ARG A 197 -5.79 1.63 -17.90
C ARG A 197 -5.40 2.55 -16.76
N TYR A 198 -5.88 2.28 -15.54
CA TYR A 198 -5.64 3.18 -14.41
C TYR A 198 -4.85 2.54 -13.29
N LEU A 199 -3.88 3.29 -12.77
CA LEU A 199 -3.11 2.90 -11.60
C LEU A 199 -3.92 3.18 -10.33
N GLY A 200 -3.87 2.26 -9.37
CA GLY A 200 -4.49 2.43 -8.05
C GLY A 200 -5.98 2.09 -8.00
N VAL A 201 -6.63 1.89 -9.14
CA VAL A 201 -8.04 1.47 -9.20
C VAL A 201 -8.15 -0.02 -8.86
N SER A 202 -8.94 -0.34 -7.83
CA SER A 202 -9.27 -1.71 -7.46
C SER A 202 -10.55 -2.20 -8.16
N PRO A 203 -10.81 -3.52 -8.18
CA PRO A 203 -12.07 -4.04 -8.70
C PRO A 203 -13.31 -3.46 -8.00
N LEU A 204 -13.21 -3.12 -6.70
CA LEU A 204 -14.30 -2.49 -5.98
C LEU A 204 -14.57 -1.08 -6.51
N ILE A 205 -13.52 -0.25 -6.59
CA ILE A 205 -13.62 1.12 -7.08
C ILE A 205 -14.10 1.14 -8.54
N ALA A 206 -13.58 0.23 -9.38
CA ALA A 206 -14.00 0.13 -10.76
C ALA A 206 -15.49 -0.19 -10.90
N ARG A 207 -16.01 -1.12 -10.10
CA ARG A 207 -17.45 -1.44 -10.08
C ARG A 207 -18.31 -0.32 -9.52
N GLU A 208 -17.81 0.38 -8.51
CA GLU A 208 -18.50 1.55 -7.96
C GLU A 208 -18.65 2.65 -9.02
N PHE A 209 -17.58 2.96 -9.75
CA PHE A 209 -17.64 3.92 -10.86
C PHE A 209 -18.57 3.46 -11.98
N ALA A 210 -18.52 2.18 -12.34
CA ALA A 210 -19.44 1.61 -13.32
C ALA A 210 -20.91 1.75 -12.86
N PHE A 211 -21.19 1.45 -11.60
CA PHE A 211 -22.52 1.56 -11.01
C PHE A 211 -23.00 3.00 -10.95
N ARG A 212 -22.17 3.95 -10.54
CA ARG A 212 -22.55 5.38 -10.50
C ARG A 212 -22.84 5.95 -11.88
N ALA A 213 -22.09 5.51 -12.90
CA ALA A 213 -22.31 5.95 -14.27
C ALA A 213 -23.51 5.25 -14.95
N GLY A 214 -23.61 3.92 -14.83
CA GLY A 214 -24.52 3.11 -15.61
C GLY A 214 -25.63 2.41 -14.83
N HIS A 215 -25.64 2.53 -13.49
CA HIS A 215 -26.53 1.82 -12.56
C HIS A 215 -26.39 0.29 -12.53
N GLU A 216 -25.33 -0.22 -13.18
CA GLU A 216 -24.95 -1.63 -13.22
C GLU A 216 -23.43 -1.76 -13.04
N THR A 217 -22.96 -2.81 -12.37
CA THR A 217 -21.53 -3.00 -12.11
C THR A 217 -20.75 -3.57 -13.30
N ASP A 218 -21.43 -4.20 -14.24
CA ASP A 218 -20.88 -4.83 -15.45
C ASP A 218 -21.27 -4.10 -16.75
N VAL A 219 -21.70 -2.83 -16.63
CA VAL A 219 -22.12 -2.01 -17.77
C VAL A 219 -21.00 -1.89 -18.81
N ARG A 220 -21.39 -1.97 -20.09
CA ARG A 220 -20.49 -1.77 -21.23
C ARG A 220 -20.53 -0.34 -21.73
N PHE A 221 -19.41 0.13 -22.28
CA PHE A 221 -19.34 1.50 -22.84
C PHE A 221 -20.35 1.75 -23.94
N GLY A 222 -20.71 0.76 -24.76
CA GLY A 222 -21.73 0.90 -25.80
C GLY A 222 -23.14 1.12 -25.27
N ALA A 223 -23.41 0.77 -24.01
CA ALA A 223 -24.69 1.03 -23.35
C ALA A 223 -24.77 2.41 -22.67
N LEU A 224 -23.63 3.09 -22.47
CA LEU A 224 -23.59 4.41 -21.85
C LEU A 224 -23.92 5.52 -22.86
N ASN A 225 -24.84 6.37 -22.49
CA ASN A 225 -25.06 7.64 -23.18
C ASN A 225 -24.05 8.72 -22.79
N ASP A 226 -24.06 9.86 -23.43
CA ASP A 226 -23.08 10.94 -23.21
C ASP A 226 -23.15 11.50 -21.79
N ALA A 227 -24.32 11.61 -21.19
CA ALA A 227 -24.47 12.07 -19.80
C ALA A 227 -23.86 11.07 -18.80
N GLN A 228 -24.04 9.78 -19.05
CA GLN A 228 -23.43 8.72 -18.22
C GLN A 228 -21.91 8.67 -18.35
N ARG A 229 -21.36 8.94 -19.52
CA ARG A 229 -19.92 9.07 -19.74
C ARG A 229 -19.35 10.28 -19.02
N GLU A 230 -20.08 11.40 -19.03
CA GLU A 230 -19.66 12.60 -18.26
C GLU A 230 -19.73 12.33 -16.75
N THR A 231 -20.74 11.59 -16.26
CA THR A 231 -20.78 11.14 -14.87
C THR A 231 -19.54 10.32 -14.51
N LEU A 232 -19.11 9.39 -15.36
CA LEU A 232 -17.90 8.61 -15.14
C LEU A 232 -16.66 9.52 -15.07
N ALA A 233 -16.53 10.48 -15.96
CA ALA A 233 -15.42 11.45 -15.96
C ALA A 233 -15.42 12.30 -14.69
N GLN A 234 -16.59 12.73 -14.21
CA GLN A 234 -16.74 13.50 -12.98
C GLN A 234 -16.32 12.68 -11.74
N GLU A 235 -16.73 11.40 -11.65
CA GLU A 235 -16.31 10.51 -10.56
C GLU A 235 -14.77 10.38 -10.48
N PHE A 236 -14.10 10.33 -11.63
CA PHE A 236 -12.63 10.35 -11.69
C PHE A 236 -12.05 11.67 -11.19
N SER A 237 -12.62 12.79 -11.60
CA SER A 237 -12.20 14.12 -11.16
C SER A 237 -12.34 14.26 -9.65
N ASP A 238 -13.50 13.90 -9.11
CA ASP A 238 -13.80 14.00 -7.68
C ASP A 238 -12.89 13.08 -6.85
N THR A 239 -12.68 11.86 -7.32
CA THR A 239 -11.76 10.90 -6.65
C THR A 239 -10.32 11.40 -6.71
N SER A 240 -9.86 11.94 -7.85
CA SER A 240 -8.52 12.52 -7.96
C SER A 240 -8.33 13.67 -6.99
N ASN A 241 -9.29 14.57 -6.87
CA ASN A 241 -9.25 15.69 -5.93
C ASN A 241 -9.26 15.21 -4.48
N ALA A 242 -10.15 14.28 -4.13
CA ALA A 242 -10.21 13.70 -2.79
C ALA A 242 -8.87 13.04 -2.39
N VAL A 243 -8.26 12.29 -3.31
CA VAL A 243 -6.97 11.62 -3.06
C VAL A 243 -5.81 12.62 -2.96
N LYS A 244 -5.84 13.73 -3.71
CA LYS A 244 -4.82 14.79 -3.63
C LYS A 244 -4.91 15.60 -2.34
N GLU A 245 -6.12 15.88 -1.90
CA GLU A 245 -6.41 16.68 -0.71
C GLU A 245 -6.42 15.85 0.57
N ASP A 246 -6.18 14.53 0.46
CA ASP A 246 -6.31 13.57 1.57
C ASP A 246 -7.69 13.65 2.27
N ASN A 247 -8.74 13.89 1.48
CA ASN A 247 -10.13 14.01 1.93
C ASN A 247 -10.85 12.67 1.73
N TYR A 248 -10.91 11.87 2.80
CA TYR A 248 -11.48 10.53 2.76
C TYR A 248 -12.71 10.42 3.66
N THR A 249 -13.69 9.63 3.20
CA THR A 249 -14.86 9.25 4.00
C THR A 249 -14.81 7.75 4.28
N PRO A 250 -14.20 7.32 5.39
CA PRO A 250 -14.11 5.91 5.74
C PRO A 250 -15.49 5.34 6.05
N VAL A 251 -15.79 4.16 5.50
CA VAL A 251 -17.05 3.45 5.68
C VAL A 251 -16.77 2.02 6.12
N ILE A 252 -17.55 1.53 7.08
CA ILE A 252 -17.51 0.13 7.50
C ILE A 252 -18.87 -0.51 7.20
N LEU A 253 -18.83 -1.60 6.46
CA LEU A 253 -20.02 -2.40 6.16
C LEU A 253 -20.27 -3.40 7.27
N TYR A 254 -21.47 -3.37 7.83
CA TYR A 254 -21.93 -4.31 8.86
C TYR A 254 -22.98 -5.27 8.31
N ARG A 255 -22.90 -6.53 8.72
CA ARG A 255 -23.95 -7.54 8.53
C ARG A 255 -24.23 -8.17 9.87
N ASP A 256 -25.50 -8.17 10.30
CA ASP A 256 -25.94 -8.70 11.61
C ASP A 256 -25.13 -8.15 12.79
N GLY A 257 -24.83 -6.84 12.74
CA GLY A 257 -24.06 -6.14 13.77
C GLY A 257 -22.56 -6.45 13.81
N LYS A 258 -22.05 -7.24 12.85
CA LYS A 258 -20.62 -7.56 12.74
C LYS A 258 -20.01 -6.85 11.53
N PRO A 259 -18.80 -6.24 11.66
CA PRO A 259 -18.12 -5.66 10.52
C PRO A 259 -17.71 -6.78 9.54
N VAL A 260 -18.06 -6.61 8.26
CA VAL A 260 -17.79 -7.60 7.20
C VAL A 260 -16.86 -7.06 6.13
N ASP A 261 -16.82 -5.73 5.95
CA ASP A 261 -15.94 -5.07 4.96
C ASP A 261 -15.76 -3.58 5.30
N PHE A 262 -14.88 -2.89 4.54
CA PHE A 262 -14.60 -1.45 4.69
C PHE A 262 -14.31 -0.83 3.33
#